data_9fb7c89adf48533aea491a5796514d65
#
_entry.id   9fb7c89adf48533aea491a5796514d65
#
_cell.length_a   1.000
_cell.length_b   1.000
_cell.length_c   1.000
_cell.angle_alpha   90.00
_cell.angle_beta   90.00
_cell.angle_gamma   90.00
#
_symmetry.space_group_name_H-M   'P 1'
#
loop_
_entity.id
_entity.type
_entity.pdbx_description
1 polymer ?
#
loop_
_entity_poly.entity_id
_entity_poly.type
_entity_poly.pdbx_seq_one_letter_code
_entity_poly.pdbx_strand_id
1 'polypeptide(L)'
;MSASLVGSEMCIRDSYTTMSKKVAVLAVNPVNGSGLFQYLETFFEKGISYKVFAVSDTKTIRTNSGIPLEADDIIAHLSGHSDEFDALVFSCGDAVPVFQNNATQPYNVDLLKVIQEFATKKKIMAGHCAAGLIFEIAGITEGKRLAIHPLAKAAIQKGIATDEPAVIDDNFYTAQCEHTLPVLMPRLVEALA
;
A
#
# COMPACT_ATOMS: atom_id res chain seq x y z
N MET A 1 -25.24 -20.08 52.06
CA MET A 1 -25.95 -19.19 51.10
C MET A 1 -24.94 -18.30 50.51
N SER A 2 -24.34 -18.75 49.48
CA SER A 2 -23.14 -18.16 48.90
C SER A 2 -23.46 -17.51 47.57
N ALA A 3 -23.20 -16.24 47.47
CA ALA A 3 -23.25 -15.52 46.21
C ALA A 3 -22.08 -15.93 45.34
N SER A 4 -22.40 -16.45 44.17
CA SER A 4 -21.42 -16.72 43.13
C SER A 4 -20.97 -15.40 42.51
N LEU A 5 -19.71 -15.09 42.69
CA LEU A 5 -19.01 -14.06 41.94
C LEU A 5 -18.68 -14.62 40.56
N VAL A 6 -19.41 -14.17 39.57
CA VAL A 6 -18.98 -14.30 38.18
C VAL A 6 -17.84 -13.34 37.99
N GLY A 7 -16.62 -13.85 37.96
CA GLY A 7 -15.47 -13.11 37.55
C GLY A 7 -15.59 -12.77 36.07
N SER A 8 -15.78 -11.50 35.77
CA SER A 8 -15.50 -11.00 34.44
C SER A 8 -13.99 -11.09 34.23
N GLU A 9 -13.57 -12.11 33.53
CA GLU A 9 -12.24 -12.13 32.96
C GLU A 9 -12.17 -11.00 31.91
N MET A 10 -11.90 -9.82 32.41
CA MET A 10 -11.39 -8.77 31.57
C MET A 10 -10.00 -9.26 31.12
N CYS A 11 -9.91 -9.73 29.90
CA CYS A 11 -8.64 -10.00 29.27
C CYS A 11 -7.84 -8.70 29.29
N ILE A 12 -7.05 -8.53 30.32
CA ILE A 12 -5.93 -7.59 30.32
C ILE A 12 -5.00 -8.17 29.25
N ARG A 13 -5.10 -7.67 28.04
CA ARG A 13 -4.02 -7.80 27.07
C ARG A 13 -2.84 -7.12 27.73
N ASP A 14 -1.96 -7.93 28.26
CA ASP A 14 -0.66 -7.45 28.71
C ASP A 14 -0.05 -6.67 27.56
N SER A 15 0.04 -5.38 27.75
CA SER A 15 0.60 -4.42 26.82
C SER A 15 2.12 -4.53 26.80
N TYR A 16 2.65 -5.64 26.36
CA TYR A 16 3.90 -5.64 25.64
C TYR A 16 3.57 -5.27 24.20
N THR A 17 3.19 -4.02 24.00
CA THR A 17 3.06 -3.43 22.69
C THR A 17 4.45 -3.23 22.12
N THR A 18 4.97 -4.23 21.42
CA THR A 18 5.72 -3.94 20.22
C THR A 18 4.77 -3.10 19.39
N MET A 19 5.04 -1.80 19.29
CA MET A 19 4.20 -0.89 18.52
C MET A 19 4.15 -1.43 17.10
N SER A 20 2.97 -1.88 16.65
CA SER A 20 2.76 -2.33 15.27
C SER A 20 3.17 -1.20 14.33
N LYS A 21 3.79 -1.55 13.23
CA LYS A 21 4.20 -0.58 12.21
C LYS A 21 2.99 0.13 11.65
N LYS A 22 3.16 1.40 11.34
CA LYS A 22 2.12 2.24 10.76
C LYS A 22 2.28 2.33 9.25
N VAL A 23 1.21 2.11 8.52
CA VAL A 23 1.20 2.01 7.05
C VAL A 23 0.54 3.23 6.42
N ALA A 24 1.21 3.87 5.48
CA ALA A 24 0.59 4.81 4.56
C ALA A 24 0.06 4.04 3.35
N VAL A 25 -1.25 4.01 3.16
CA VAL A 25 -1.90 3.38 2.01
C VAL A 25 -2.25 4.46 0.99
N LEU A 26 -1.66 4.40 -0.18
CA LEU A 26 -1.91 5.35 -1.26
C LEU A 26 -2.96 4.76 -2.20
N ALA A 27 -4.10 5.43 -2.33
CA ALA A 27 -5.18 5.02 -3.21
C ALA A 27 -5.29 5.98 -4.40
N VAL A 28 -5.06 5.47 -5.60
CA VAL A 28 -5.22 6.23 -6.85
C VAL A 28 -6.71 6.44 -7.18
N ASN A 29 -7.03 7.33 -8.10
CA ASN A 29 -8.39 7.62 -8.50
C ASN A 29 -8.57 7.49 -10.03
N PRO A 30 -9.28 6.47 -10.55
CA PRO A 30 -9.95 5.41 -9.80
C PRO A 30 -9.00 4.33 -9.28
N VAL A 31 -9.39 3.69 -8.19
CA VAL A 31 -8.62 2.63 -7.51
C VAL A 31 -9.27 1.26 -7.72
N ASN A 32 -8.46 0.22 -7.81
CA ASN A 32 -8.96 -1.15 -7.75
C ASN A 32 -9.53 -1.44 -6.35
N GLY A 33 -10.85 -1.53 -6.23
CA GLY A 33 -11.53 -1.73 -4.94
C GLY A 33 -11.16 -3.06 -4.30
N SER A 34 -11.10 -4.15 -5.08
CA SER A 34 -10.72 -5.47 -4.57
C SER A 34 -9.35 -5.46 -3.92
N GLY A 35 -8.35 -4.87 -4.58
CA GLY A 35 -7.00 -4.75 -4.03
C GLY A 35 -6.97 -3.87 -2.79
N LEU A 36 -7.56 -2.69 -2.85
CA LEU A 36 -7.58 -1.76 -1.72
C LEU A 36 -8.19 -2.40 -0.48
N PHE A 37 -9.36 -2.99 -0.59
CA PHE A 37 -10.04 -3.58 0.56
C PHE A 37 -9.32 -4.82 1.10
N GLN A 38 -8.64 -5.60 0.29
CA GLN A 38 -7.80 -6.69 0.79
C GLN A 38 -6.72 -6.15 1.75
N TYR A 39 -6.04 -5.06 1.42
CA TYR A 39 -5.09 -4.44 2.34
C TYR A 39 -5.77 -3.94 3.62
N LEU A 40 -6.82 -3.13 3.48
CA LEU A 40 -7.44 -2.45 4.61
C LEU A 40 -8.11 -3.42 5.59
N GLU A 41 -8.87 -4.38 5.08
CA GLU A 41 -9.53 -5.40 5.91
C GLU A 41 -8.50 -6.28 6.62
N THR A 42 -7.44 -6.69 5.92
CA THR A 42 -6.37 -7.47 6.54
C THR A 42 -5.66 -6.68 7.64
N PHE A 43 -5.34 -5.43 7.41
CA PHE A 43 -4.70 -4.59 8.42
C PHE A 43 -5.60 -4.37 9.63
N PHE A 44 -6.88 -4.11 9.40
CA PHE A 44 -7.87 -3.99 10.46
C PHE A 44 -7.96 -5.26 11.31
N GLU A 45 -8.12 -6.42 10.69
CA GLU A 45 -8.22 -7.72 11.39
C GLU A 45 -6.95 -8.06 12.18
N LYS A 46 -5.78 -7.66 11.68
CA LYS A 46 -4.48 -7.91 12.32
C LYS A 46 -4.04 -6.82 13.31
N GLY A 47 -4.83 -5.77 13.48
CA GLY A 47 -4.50 -4.66 14.36
C GLY A 47 -3.30 -3.83 13.89
N ILE A 48 -3.02 -3.81 12.58
CA ILE A 48 -1.99 -2.99 11.96
C ILE A 48 -2.56 -1.60 11.71
N SER A 49 -1.89 -0.58 12.23
CA SER A 49 -2.32 0.81 12.05
C SER A 49 -2.07 1.28 10.62
N TYR A 50 -3.06 1.95 10.02
CA TYR A 50 -2.92 2.52 8.68
C TYR A 50 -3.67 3.84 8.53
N LYS A 51 -3.28 4.60 7.53
CA LYS A 51 -3.97 5.81 7.08
C LYS A 51 -4.02 5.81 5.55
N VAL A 52 -5.19 6.08 4.99
CA VAL A 52 -5.41 6.10 3.54
C VAL A 52 -5.25 7.51 3.01
N PHE A 53 -4.38 7.67 2.02
CA PHE A 53 -4.15 8.93 1.30
C PHE A 53 -4.66 8.82 -0.12
N ALA A 54 -5.57 9.71 -0.51
CA ALA A 54 -6.00 9.82 -1.89
C ALA A 54 -4.90 10.43 -2.76
N VAL A 55 -4.56 9.78 -3.86
CA VAL A 55 -3.72 10.36 -4.92
C VAL A 55 -4.62 11.21 -5.80
N SER A 56 -5.03 12.34 -5.26
CA SER A 56 -6.03 13.25 -5.81
C SER A 56 -5.94 14.60 -5.11
N ASP A 57 -6.62 15.61 -5.65
CA ASP A 57 -6.77 16.92 -5.02
C ASP A 57 -7.78 16.88 -3.86
N THR A 58 -8.64 15.86 -3.80
CA THR A 58 -9.68 15.70 -2.80
C THR A 58 -9.62 14.32 -2.15
N LYS A 59 -10.21 14.20 -0.95
CA LYS A 59 -10.33 12.92 -0.26
C LYS A 59 -11.33 11.97 -0.93
N THR A 60 -12.26 12.48 -1.70
CA THR A 60 -13.28 11.68 -2.39
C THR A 60 -12.69 11.13 -3.68
N ILE A 61 -12.57 9.82 -3.75
CA ILE A 61 -12.13 9.07 -4.93
C ILE A 61 -13.17 8.03 -5.31
N ARG A 62 -12.97 7.36 -6.43
CA ARG A 62 -13.85 6.27 -6.88
C ARG A 62 -13.06 4.99 -7.09
N THR A 63 -13.75 3.88 -6.92
CA THR A 63 -13.24 2.59 -7.41
C THR A 63 -13.33 2.52 -8.93
N ASN A 64 -12.65 1.55 -9.54
CA ASN A 64 -12.79 1.27 -10.98
C ASN A 64 -14.25 1.01 -11.40
N SER A 65 -15.07 0.48 -10.49
CA SER A 65 -16.51 0.23 -10.70
C SER A 65 -17.41 1.45 -10.42
N GLY A 66 -16.81 2.59 -10.04
CA GLY A 66 -17.54 3.84 -9.83
C GLY A 66 -18.09 4.07 -8.42
N ILE A 67 -17.76 3.21 -7.46
CA ILE A 67 -18.19 3.38 -6.06
C ILE A 67 -17.39 4.52 -5.43
N PRO A 68 -18.04 5.55 -4.85
CA PRO A 68 -17.35 6.62 -4.18
C PRO A 68 -16.78 6.15 -2.83
N LEU A 69 -15.56 6.60 -2.53
CA LEU A 69 -14.85 6.35 -1.29
C LEU A 69 -14.32 7.68 -0.75
N GLU A 70 -14.24 7.80 0.55
CA GLU A 70 -13.56 8.91 1.20
C GLU A 70 -12.29 8.41 1.89
N ALA A 71 -11.14 8.93 1.47
CA ALA A 71 -9.86 8.67 2.11
C ALA A 71 -9.72 9.49 3.42
N ASP A 72 -8.75 9.12 4.25
CA ASP A 72 -8.47 9.86 5.48
C ASP A 72 -7.85 11.23 5.19
N ASP A 73 -7.03 11.32 4.15
CA ASP A 73 -6.31 12.52 3.76
C ASP A 73 -5.94 12.49 2.27
N ILE A 74 -5.25 13.51 1.79
CA ILE A 74 -4.72 13.60 0.42
C ILE A 74 -3.21 13.46 0.40
N ILE A 75 -2.66 13.05 -0.73
CA ILE A 75 -1.22 12.80 -0.91
C ILE A 75 -0.36 14.04 -0.62
N ALA A 76 -0.86 15.24 -0.89
CA ALA A 76 -0.15 16.48 -0.61
C ALA A 76 0.25 16.63 0.86
N HIS A 77 -0.53 16.09 1.78
CA HIS A 77 -0.26 16.15 3.22
C HIS A 77 0.69 15.06 3.72
N LEU A 78 1.04 14.08 2.88
CA LEU A 78 2.01 13.03 3.22
C LEU A 78 3.44 13.44 2.83
N SER A 79 3.60 14.27 1.82
CA SER A 79 4.90 14.76 1.38
C SER A 79 5.63 15.48 2.52
N GLY A 80 6.86 15.06 2.80
CA GLY A 80 7.65 15.54 3.93
C GLY A 80 7.30 14.90 5.30
N HIS A 81 6.34 13.98 5.35
CA HIS A 81 5.86 13.32 6.57
C HIS A 81 6.07 11.80 6.59
N SER A 82 6.95 11.28 5.74
CA SER A 82 7.22 9.85 5.67
C SER A 82 7.76 9.25 6.98
N ASP A 83 8.35 10.07 7.87
CA ASP A 83 8.84 9.60 9.17
C ASP A 83 7.73 9.13 10.12
N GLU A 84 6.51 9.56 9.89
CA GLU A 84 5.34 9.13 10.66
C GLU A 84 4.89 7.70 10.34
N PHE A 85 5.46 7.08 9.30
CA PHE A 85 5.06 5.76 8.79
C PHE A 85 6.27 4.84 8.61
N ASP A 86 6.03 3.55 8.74
CA ASP A 86 7.04 2.50 8.59
C ASP A 86 6.99 1.82 7.21
N ALA A 87 5.86 1.93 6.54
CA ALA A 87 5.62 1.28 5.26
C ALA A 87 4.70 2.11 4.36
N LEU A 88 4.86 1.92 3.07
CA LEU A 88 3.98 2.45 2.04
C LEU A 88 3.35 1.28 1.28
N VAL A 89 2.03 1.33 1.11
CA VAL A 89 1.29 0.45 0.21
C VAL A 89 0.73 1.29 -0.92
N PHE A 90 1.11 0.97 -2.15
CA PHE A 90 0.52 1.58 -3.34
C PHE A 90 -0.65 0.72 -3.83
N SER A 91 -1.86 1.21 -3.63
CA SER A 91 -3.07 0.55 -4.12
C SER A 91 -3.37 1.01 -5.54
N CYS A 92 -3.11 0.12 -6.49
CA CYS A 92 -3.22 0.34 -7.92
C CYS A 92 -4.69 0.49 -8.37
N GLY A 93 -4.88 1.00 -9.56
CA GLY A 93 -6.19 1.13 -10.20
C GLY A 93 -6.07 1.61 -11.64
N ASP A 94 -7.20 1.84 -12.29
CA ASP A 94 -7.26 2.27 -13.69
C ASP A 94 -6.67 3.66 -13.94
N ALA A 95 -6.33 4.39 -12.89
CA ALA A 95 -5.55 5.63 -13.00
C ALA A 95 -4.11 5.38 -13.49
N VAL A 96 -3.54 4.19 -13.24
CA VAL A 96 -2.12 3.92 -13.56
C VAL A 96 -1.85 3.83 -15.07
N PRO A 97 -2.64 3.17 -15.90
CA PRO A 97 -2.43 3.16 -17.35
C PRO A 97 -2.42 4.55 -17.98
N VAL A 98 -3.12 5.52 -17.39
CA VAL A 98 -3.20 6.90 -17.88
C VAL A 98 -2.31 7.87 -17.10
N PHE A 99 -1.42 7.36 -16.25
CA PHE A 99 -0.55 8.17 -15.41
C PHE A 99 0.25 9.20 -16.22
N GLN A 100 0.83 8.81 -17.34
CA GLN A 100 1.65 9.69 -18.16
C GLN A 100 0.87 10.90 -18.68
N ASN A 101 -0.41 10.74 -18.97
CA ASN A 101 -1.27 11.84 -19.41
C ASN A 101 -1.53 12.86 -18.28
N ASN A 102 -1.36 12.44 -17.04
CA ASN A 102 -1.61 13.22 -15.84
C ASN A 102 -0.35 13.44 -14.98
N ALA A 103 0.83 13.15 -15.53
CA ALA A 103 2.10 13.17 -14.79
C ALA A 103 2.42 14.54 -14.17
N THR A 104 1.95 15.63 -14.77
CA THR A 104 2.16 17.00 -14.30
C THR A 104 1.13 17.48 -13.28
N GLN A 105 0.10 16.69 -13.01
CA GLN A 105 -0.86 17.02 -11.95
C GLN A 105 -0.15 17.04 -10.59
N PRO A 106 -0.46 18.03 -9.73
CA PRO A 106 0.24 18.18 -8.45
C PRO A 106 0.22 16.91 -7.60
N TYR A 107 -0.92 16.20 -7.55
CA TYR A 107 -1.01 14.96 -6.78
C TYR A 107 -0.13 13.82 -7.33
N ASN A 108 0.15 13.78 -8.64
CA ASN A 108 1.06 12.82 -9.23
C ASN A 108 2.53 13.20 -9.02
N VAL A 109 2.83 14.50 -9.01
CA VAL A 109 4.17 15.00 -8.63
C VAL A 109 4.44 14.65 -7.17
N ASP A 110 3.49 14.88 -6.27
CA ASP A 110 3.61 14.52 -4.87
C ASP A 110 3.71 13.01 -4.66
N LEU A 111 2.99 12.21 -5.44
CA LEU A 111 3.09 10.75 -5.41
C LEU A 111 4.53 10.29 -5.62
N LEU A 112 5.18 10.76 -6.67
CA LEU A 112 6.57 10.36 -6.97
C LEU A 112 7.54 10.81 -5.86
N LYS A 113 7.36 12.01 -5.31
CA LYS A 113 8.16 12.50 -4.17
C LYS A 113 8.00 11.63 -2.94
N VAL A 114 6.76 11.29 -2.59
CA VAL A 114 6.46 10.43 -1.43
C VAL A 114 7.09 9.07 -1.61
N ILE A 115 6.95 8.45 -2.78
CA ILE A 115 7.57 7.16 -3.09
C ILE A 115 9.09 7.23 -2.92
N GLN A 116 9.73 8.29 -3.42
CA GLN A 116 11.18 8.49 -3.27
C GLN A 116 11.59 8.70 -1.80
N GLU A 117 10.80 9.44 -1.01
CA GLU A 117 11.07 9.63 0.42
C GLU A 117 11.08 8.30 1.16
N PHE A 118 10.07 7.46 0.97
CA PHE A 118 9.98 6.14 1.60
C PHE A 118 11.12 5.21 1.17
N ALA A 119 11.44 5.20 -0.11
CA ALA A 119 12.51 4.37 -0.66
C ALA A 119 13.88 4.78 -0.15
N THR A 120 14.18 6.08 -0.08
CA THR A 120 15.44 6.61 0.44
C THR A 120 15.67 6.20 1.89
N LYS A 121 14.61 6.10 2.67
CA LYS A 121 14.64 5.66 4.07
C LYS A 121 14.55 4.14 4.22
N LYS A 122 14.57 3.40 3.12
CA LYS A 122 14.48 1.93 3.05
C LYS A 122 13.27 1.36 3.78
N LYS A 123 12.15 2.08 3.76
CA LYS A 123 10.90 1.61 4.32
C LYS A 123 10.29 0.52 3.44
N ILE A 124 9.37 -0.26 3.99
CA ILE A 124 8.65 -1.28 3.22
C ILE A 124 7.85 -0.59 2.12
N MET A 125 8.01 -1.08 0.89
CA MET A 125 7.34 -0.61 -0.32
C MET A 125 6.51 -1.76 -0.87
N ALA A 126 5.21 -1.69 -0.74
CA ALA A 126 4.31 -2.74 -1.20
C ALA A 126 3.33 -2.24 -2.26
N GLY A 127 2.93 -3.14 -3.15
CA GLY A 127 1.94 -2.83 -4.15
C GLY A 127 1.60 -4.05 -5.02
N HIS A 128 0.56 -3.90 -5.83
CA HIS A 128 0.10 -4.95 -6.73
C HIS A 128 -0.19 -4.40 -8.12
N CYS A 129 -0.44 -5.28 -9.07
CA CYS A 129 -0.79 -4.96 -10.44
C CYS A 129 0.34 -4.13 -11.10
N ALA A 130 0.08 -2.90 -11.50
CA ALA A 130 1.05 -2.02 -12.12
C ALA A 130 1.77 -1.09 -11.12
N ALA A 131 1.73 -1.38 -9.82
CA ALA A 131 2.45 -0.60 -8.81
C ALA A 131 3.95 -0.50 -9.12
N GLY A 132 4.54 -1.60 -9.59
CA GLY A 132 5.95 -1.63 -10.01
C GLY A 132 6.29 -0.63 -11.11
N LEU A 133 5.35 -0.31 -12.00
CA LEU A 133 5.55 0.72 -13.02
C LEU A 133 5.67 2.11 -12.39
N ILE A 134 4.86 2.43 -11.40
CA ILE A 134 4.95 3.71 -10.70
C ILE A 134 6.27 3.79 -9.91
N PHE A 135 6.70 2.70 -9.29
CA PHE A 135 8.01 2.64 -8.64
C PHE A 135 9.17 2.82 -9.64
N GLU A 136 9.04 2.24 -10.83
CA GLU A 136 10.02 2.44 -11.93
C GLU A 136 10.08 3.91 -12.37
N ILE A 137 8.92 4.55 -12.56
CA ILE A 137 8.83 5.97 -12.91
C ILE A 137 9.44 6.85 -11.80
N ALA A 138 9.25 6.48 -10.54
CA ALA A 138 9.87 7.16 -9.41
C ALA A 138 11.39 6.95 -9.31
N GLY A 139 11.95 6.02 -10.09
CA GLY A 139 13.39 5.78 -10.17
C GLY A 139 13.96 4.94 -9.03
N ILE A 140 13.13 4.09 -8.38
CA ILE A 140 13.53 3.36 -7.17
C ILE A 140 13.70 1.84 -7.38
N THR A 141 13.58 1.35 -8.59
CA THR A 141 13.51 -0.09 -8.89
C THR A 141 14.80 -0.73 -9.37
N GLU A 142 15.88 0.02 -9.49
CA GLU A 142 17.13 -0.48 -10.05
C GLU A 142 17.60 -1.77 -9.35
N GLY A 143 17.71 -2.84 -10.15
CA GLY A 143 18.13 -4.15 -9.66
C GLY A 143 17.08 -4.90 -8.81
N LYS A 144 15.90 -4.33 -8.59
CA LYS A 144 14.83 -4.96 -7.78
C LYS A 144 13.96 -5.87 -8.63
N ARG A 145 13.73 -7.08 -8.11
CA ARG A 145 12.77 -8.02 -8.70
C ARG A 145 11.36 -7.63 -8.28
N LEU A 146 10.45 -7.62 -9.25
CA LEU A 146 9.07 -7.19 -9.06
C LEU A 146 8.10 -8.21 -9.64
N ALA A 147 7.04 -8.54 -8.90
CA ALA A 147 5.83 -9.10 -9.49
C ALA A 147 5.00 -7.95 -10.04
N ILE A 148 4.54 -8.07 -11.27
CA ILE A 148 3.87 -6.99 -11.98
C ILE A 148 2.83 -7.53 -12.97
N HIS A 149 1.82 -6.75 -13.22
CA HIS A 149 0.82 -7.11 -14.23
C HIS A 149 1.48 -7.32 -15.60
N PRO A 150 1.15 -8.40 -16.32
CA PRO A 150 1.81 -8.75 -17.59
C PRO A 150 1.86 -7.61 -18.62
N LEU A 151 0.81 -6.80 -18.71
CA LEU A 151 0.74 -5.67 -19.65
C LEU A 151 1.72 -4.53 -19.31
N ALA A 152 2.14 -4.41 -18.06
CA ALA A 152 3.09 -3.38 -17.63
C ALA A 152 4.54 -3.87 -17.67
N LYS A 153 4.76 -5.15 -17.87
CA LYS A 153 6.09 -5.80 -17.78
C LYS A 153 7.11 -5.17 -18.73
N ALA A 154 6.72 -4.90 -19.97
CA ALA A 154 7.61 -4.34 -20.98
C ALA A 154 8.10 -2.92 -20.67
N ALA A 155 7.42 -2.20 -19.78
CA ALA A 155 7.80 -0.85 -19.38
C ALA A 155 8.86 -0.81 -18.26
N ILE A 156 9.15 -1.95 -17.65
CA ILE A 156 10.19 -2.06 -16.62
C ILE A 156 11.54 -2.24 -17.29
N GLN A 157 12.44 -1.29 -17.08
CA GLN A 157 13.77 -1.25 -17.70
C GLN A 157 14.90 -1.35 -16.67
N LYS A 158 14.78 -0.68 -15.53
CA LYS A 158 15.80 -0.68 -14.46
C LYS A 158 15.52 -1.77 -13.42
N GLY A 159 14.26 -2.01 -13.12
CA GLY A 159 13.84 -3.15 -12.33
C GLY A 159 13.86 -4.45 -13.14
N ILE A 160 13.61 -5.56 -12.47
CA ILE A 160 13.53 -6.91 -13.05
C ILE A 160 12.10 -7.39 -12.91
N ALA A 161 11.32 -7.28 -13.98
CA ALA A 161 9.95 -7.77 -14.02
C ALA A 161 9.94 -9.31 -14.09
N THR A 162 9.17 -9.94 -13.22
CA THR A 162 9.04 -11.40 -13.17
C THR A 162 7.64 -11.83 -13.60
N ASP A 163 7.45 -13.14 -13.79
CA ASP A 163 6.14 -13.78 -14.01
C ASP A 163 5.60 -14.44 -12.73
N GLU A 164 6.24 -14.19 -11.59
CA GLU A 164 5.83 -14.74 -10.30
C GLU A 164 4.56 -14.05 -9.79
N PRO A 165 3.68 -14.79 -9.09
CA PRO A 165 2.45 -14.22 -8.55
C PRO A 165 2.70 -13.19 -7.45
N ALA A 166 3.79 -13.34 -6.70
CA ALA A 166 4.25 -12.41 -5.68
C ALA A 166 5.77 -12.49 -5.56
N VAL A 167 6.41 -11.37 -5.31
CA VAL A 167 7.86 -11.26 -5.11
C VAL A 167 8.16 -10.41 -3.91
N ILE A 168 9.08 -10.87 -3.08
CA ILE A 168 9.71 -10.08 -2.03
C ILE A 168 11.18 -9.97 -2.38
N ASP A 169 11.64 -8.75 -2.52
CA ASP A 169 13.05 -8.45 -2.76
C ASP A 169 13.44 -7.26 -1.85
N ASP A 170 14.23 -7.57 -0.81
CA ASP A 170 14.61 -6.63 0.23
C ASP A 170 13.36 -5.96 0.85
N ASN A 171 13.21 -4.66 0.72
CA ASN A 171 12.05 -3.90 1.22
C ASN A 171 10.88 -3.80 0.22
N PHE A 172 10.96 -4.43 -0.95
CA PHE A 172 9.89 -4.46 -1.95
C PHE A 172 9.03 -5.70 -1.81
N TYR A 173 7.72 -5.50 -1.67
CA TYR A 173 6.68 -6.52 -1.53
C TYR A 173 5.66 -6.31 -2.64
N THR A 174 5.73 -7.09 -3.71
CA THR A 174 4.89 -6.91 -4.90
C THR A 174 4.09 -8.14 -5.25
N ALA A 175 2.88 -7.93 -5.77
CA ALA A 175 2.00 -8.97 -6.31
C ALA A 175 1.60 -8.63 -7.74
N GLN A 176 1.34 -9.65 -8.54
CA GLN A 176 1.04 -9.50 -9.96
C GLN A 176 -0.30 -8.82 -10.21
N CYS A 177 -1.29 -9.10 -9.38
CA CYS A 177 -2.63 -8.51 -9.46
C CYS A 177 -3.37 -8.68 -8.11
N GLU A 178 -4.61 -8.21 -8.05
CA GLU A 178 -5.48 -8.36 -6.89
C GLU A 178 -5.79 -9.84 -6.56
N HIS A 179 -5.76 -10.71 -7.55
CA HIS A 179 -6.00 -12.15 -7.35
C HIS A 179 -4.80 -12.89 -6.77
N THR A 180 -3.61 -12.32 -6.85
CA THR A 180 -2.37 -12.89 -6.28
C THR A 180 -1.96 -12.22 -4.97
N LEU A 181 -2.65 -11.16 -4.55
CA LEU A 181 -2.44 -10.54 -3.24
C LEU A 181 -2.52 -11.54 -2.07
N PRO A 182 -3.41 -12.54 -2.07
CA PRO A 182 -3.43 -13.55 -1.01
C PRO A 182 -2.12 -14.32 -0.85
N VAL A 183 -1.30 -14.41 -1.90
CA VAL A 183 0.04 -15.02 -1.83
C VAL A 183 1.04 -14.10 -1.12
N LEU A 184 0.95 -12.81 -1.36
CA LEU A 184 1.83 -11.81 -0.74
C LEU A 184 1.44 -11.46 0.70
N MET A 185 0.16 -11.39 0.99
CA MET A 185 -0.39 -10.79 2.20
C MET A 185 0.15 -11.38 3.50
N PRO A 186 0.29 -12.71 3.68
CA PRO A 186 0.84 -13.26 4.91
C PRO A 186 2.26 -12.77 5.20
N ARG A 187 3.08 -12.63 4.17
CA ARG A 187 4.47 -12.16 4.29
C ARG A 187 4.53 -10.67 4.59
N LEU A 188 3.64 -9.88 3.97
CA LEU A 188 3.53 -8.45 4.27
C LEU A 188 3.08 -8.22 5.71
N VAL A 189 2.07 -8.94 6.18
CA VAL A 189 1.59 -8.87 7.58
C VAL A 189 2.69 -9.23 8.56
N GLU A 190 3.46 -10.29 8.30
CA GLU A 190 4.59 -10.67 9.15
C GLU A 190 5.63 -9.53 9.26
N ALA A 191 5.93 -8.86 8.15
CA ALA A 191 6.86 -7.75 8.13
C ALA A 191 6.33 -6.49 8.85
N LEU A 192 5.01 -6.34 8.96
CA LEU A 192 4.34 -5.20 9.58
C LEU A 192 3.95 -5.44 11.05
N ALA A 193 4.06 -6.65 11.49
CA ALA A 193 3.70 -7.02 12.86
C ALA A 193 4.69 -6.46 13.91
#